data_41348c5d4d7f97d7fbff9bc65c4f9dd8
#
_entry.id   41348c5d4d7f97d7fbff9bc65c4f9dd8
#
_cell.length_a   1.000
_cell.length_b   1.000
_cell.length_c   1.000
_cell.angle_alpha   90.00
_cell.angle_beta   90.00
_cell.angle_gamma   90.00
#
_symmetry.space_group_name_H-M   'P 1'
#
loop_
_entity.id
_entity.type
_entity.pdbx_description
1 polymer ?
#
loop_
_entity_poly.entity_id
_entity_poly.type
_entity_poly.pdbx_seq_one_letter_code
_entity_poly.pdbx_strand_id
1 'polypeptide(L)'
;MKFTFKIQQYQTEAVEAVVNVFRGQGMHANAAYLRDRGIENKPADSQLSLLEDEEVYADTGFKNENIQLTDEQLLMNIRKQQTVNNIKLSSALVKDLGRCSLDIEMETGTGKTYVYIKTMFELNKQYGWSKFIVVVPSIAIREGVKKTFEITAEHFMEHYGKRARFFVYNSSNLTQLDAFSSDGGINVMIINTQAFASSLKEDGKSKEARIIYSKRDEFGSRRPIDVIKANRPIIILDEPQKMGGDITQKALKNFDPLFALNYSATHAKQHNLVYVLDALDAYNKRLVKKIEVKGFEVKNLRG
;
A
#
# COMPACT_ATOMS: atom_id res chain seq x y z
N MET A 1 6.86 13.78 -23.95
CA MET A 1 6.66 14.99 -23.15
C MET A 1 7.19 14.70 -21.75
N LYS A 2 8.22 15.44 -21.29
CA LYS A 2 8.79 15.24 -19.95
C LYS A 2 7.97 16.09 -18.96
N PHE A 3 7.35 15.45 -17.98
CA PHE A 3 6.65 16.16 -16.91
C PHE A 3 7.67 16.66 -15.88
N THR A 4 7.60 17.92 -15.52
CA THR A 4 8.39 18.49 -14.43
C THR A 4 7.51 18.59 -13.20
N PHE A 5 7.86 17.86 -12.15
CA PHE A 5 7.14 17.89 -10.88
C PHE A 5 7.80 18.89 -9.94
N LYS A 6 7.00 19.83 -9.43
CA LYS A 6 7.44 20.73 -8.37
C LYS A 6 7.19 20.07 -7.01
N ILE A 7 8.22 19.94 -6.21
CA ILE A 7 8.08 19.46 -4.83
C ILE A 7 7.27 20.48 -4.03
N GLN A 8 6.16 20.06 -3.46
CA GLN A 8 5.31 20.89 -2.62
C GLN A 8 5.62 20.61 -1.14
N GLN A 9 5.68 21.66 -0.34
CA GLN A 9 6.02 21.56 1.07
C GLN A 9 5.02 20.69 1.83
N TYR A 10 3.71 20.92 1.66
CA TYR A 10 2.66 20.14 2.32
C TYR A 10 2.72 18.64 1.99
N GLN A 11 3.16 18.28 0.76
CA GLN A 11 3.36 16.86 0.40
C GLN A 11 4.57 16.28 1.13
N THR A 12 5.62 17.07 1.30
CA THR A 12 6.80 16.64 2.07
C THR A 12 6.44 16.47 3.54
N GLU A 13 5.70 17.42 4.13
CA GLU A 13 5.20 17.34 5.51
C GLU A 13 4.33 16.08 5.74
N ALA A 14 3.46 15.73 4.78
CA ALA A 14 2.64 14.52 4.85
C ALA A 14 3.50 13.24 4.84
N VAL A 15 4.52 13.20 3.99
CA VAL A 15 5.49 12.08 3.92
C VAL A 15 6.27 11.97 5.23
N GLU A 16 6.81 13.08 5.72
CA GLU A 16 7.59 13.14 6.96
C GLU A 16 6.75 12.72 8.18
N ALA A 17 5.49 13.11 8.23
CA ALA A 17 4.57 12.71 9.30
C ALA A 17 4.45 11.17 9.40
N VAL A 18 4.39 10.47 8.28
CA VAL A 18 4.35 8.99 8.25
C VAL A 18 5.71 8.40 8.61
N VAL A 19 6.77 8.86 7.95
CA VAL A 19 8.12 8.30 8.11
C VAL A 19 8.61 8.44 9.55
N ASN A 20 8.38 9.60 10.17
CA ASN A 20 8.81 9.88 11.55
C ASN A 20 8.07 9.04 12.62
N VAL A 21 6.94 8.39 12.31
CA VAL A 21 6.31 7.40 13.22
C VAL A 21 7.29 6.26 13.52
N PHE A 22 8.13 5.91 12.56
CA PHE A 22 9.10 4.82 12.71
C PHE A 22 10.51 5.29 13.12
N ARG A 23 10.63 6.52 13.59
CA ARG A 23 11.93 7.06 14.04
C ARG A 23 12.48 6.23 15.21
N GLY A 24 13.72 5.75 15.05
CA GLY A 24 14.36 4.80 15.95
C GLY A 24 14.37 3.37 15.41
N GLN A 25 13.62 3.08 14.33
CA GLN A 25 13.79 1.88 13.55
C GLN A 25 15.13 1.93 12.82
N GLY A 26 15.93 0.87 12.94
CA GLY A 26 17.18 0.74 12.18
C GLY A 26 16.91 0.54 10.69
N MET A 27 17.87 0.96 9.85
CA MET A 27 17.87 0.62 8.43
C MET A 27 18.32 -0.82 8.27
N HIS A 28 17.47 -1.69 7.78
CA HIS A 28 17.77 -3.08 7.50
C HIS A 28 17.42 -3.39 6.05
N ALA A 29 18.32 -4.10 5.38
CA ALA A 29 17.98 -4.70 4.09
C ALA A 29 16.80 -5.67 4.27
N ASN A 30 16.05 -5.93 3.19
CA ASN A 30 14.98 -6.91 3.23
C ASN A 30 15.47 -8.24 3.80
N ALA A 31 14.66 -8.84 4.66
CA ALA A 31 14.93 -10.20 5.14
C ALA A 31 14.76 -11.19 3.98
N ALA A 32 15.79 -11.99 3.76
CA ALA A 32 15.71 -13.10 2.83
C ALA A 32 14.93 -14.27 3.44
N TYR A 33 14.18 -15.00 2.62
CA TYR A 33 13.49 -16.21 3.02
C TYR A 33 13.47 -17.23 1.88
N LEU A 34 13.36 -18.51 2.21
CA LEU A 34 13.19 -19.55 1.22
C LEU A 34 11.77 -19.51 0.68
N ARG A 35 11.63 -19.29 -0.66
CA ARG A 35 10.32 -19.25 -1.30
C ARG A 35 9.79 -20.67 -1.52
N ASP A 36 8.50 -20.87 -1.27
CA ASP A 36 7.79 -22.00 -1.79
C ASP A 36 7.55 -21.80 -3.29
N ARG A 37 8.18 -22.61 -4.12
CA ARG A 37 8.00 -22.60 -5.60
C ARG A 37 6.85 -23.51 -6.05
N GLY A 38 6.27 -24.26 -5.12
CA GLY A 38 5.25 -25.25 -5.41
C GLY A 38 5.81 -26.51 -6.08
N ILE A 39 4.92 -27.28 -6.67
CA ILE A 39 5.27 -28.54 -7.38
C ILE A 39 5.73 -28.17 -8.79
N GLU A 40 7.01 -28.25 -9.04
CA GLU A 40 7.53 -28.27 -10.41
C GLU A 40 7.44 -29.69 -10.95
N ASN A 41 6.79 -29.90 -12.10
CA ASN A 41 6.90 -31.14 -12.87
C ASN A 41 8.31 -31.19 -13.47
N LYS A 42 9.30 -31.62 -12.67
CA LYS A 42 10.62 -31.93 -13.20
C LYS A 42 10.49 -33.15 -14.08
N PRO A 43 10.96 -33.13 -15.34
CA PRO A 43 11.09 -34.34 -16.10
C PRO A 43 12.01 -35.30 -15.34
N ALA A 44 11.67 -36.59 -15.31
CA ALA A 44 12.31 -37.62 -14.47
C ALA A 44 13.79 -37.94 -14.82
N ASP A 45 14.43 -37.18 -15.73
CA ASP A 45 15.79 -37.36 -16.19
C ASP A 45 16.60 -36.06 -16.11
N SER A 46 16.89 -35.60 -14.94
CA SER A 46 18.01 -34.66 -14.77
C SER A 46 19.00 -35.20 -13.75
N GLN A 47 20.10 -35.72 -14.31
CA GLN A 47 21.34 -36.00 -13.59
C GLN A 47 21.65 -34.85 -12.65
N LEU A 48 22.02 -35.18 -11.40
CA LEU A 48 22.54 -34.23 -10.43
C LEU A 48 23.62 -33.36 -11.11
N SER A 49 23.28 -32.13 -11.44
CA SER A 49 24.24 -31.18 -11.97
C SER A 49 24.81 -30.35 -10.81
N LEU A 50 26.11 -30.15 -10.89
CA LEU A 50 26.95 -29.33 -9.97
C LEU A 50 26.56 -27.82 -9.95
N LEU A 51 25.28 -27.47 -10.01
CA LEU A 51 24.78 -26.10 -10.06
C LEU A 51 24.02 -25.74 -8.75
N GLU A 52 24.52 -26.18 -7.59
CA GLU A 52 23.89 -25.90 -6.29
C GLU A 52 23.81 -24.40 -5.98
N ASP A 53 24.75 -23.58 -6.49
CA ASP A 53 24.81 -22.16 -6.14
C ASP A 53 23.78 -21.29 -6.88
N GLU A 54 23.47 -21.56 -8.17
CA GLU A 54 22.47 -20.79 -8.92
C GLU A 54 21.02 -21.15 -8.52
N GLU A 55 20.75 -22.41 -8.15
CA GLU A 55 19.41 -22.83 -7.68
C GLU A 55 19.08 -22.22 -6.33
N VAL A 56 20.05 -22.06 -5.43
CA VAL A 56 19.83 -21.42 -4.11
C VAL A 56 19.40 -19.97 -4.28
N TYR A 57 19.99 -19.21 -5.21
CA TYR A 57 19.59 -17.83 -5.47
C TYR A 57 18.20 -17.72 -6.12
N ALA A 58 17.84 -18.68 -6.98
CA ALA A 58 16.53 -18.68 -7.63
C ALA A 58 15.36 -18.90 -6.65
N ASP A 59 15.60 -19.56 -5.52
CA ASP A 59 14.61 -19.83 -4.49
C ASP A 59 14.54 -18.78 -3.38
N THR A 60 15.42 -17.79 -3.41
CA THR A 60 15.44 -16.73 -2.43
C THR A 60 14.32 -15.73 -2.68
N GLY A 61 13.53 -15.46 -1.65
CA GLY A 61 12.56 -14.38 -1.58
C GLY A 61 13.02 -13.26 -0.66
N PHE A 62 12.43 -12.08 -0.83
CA PHE A 62 12.69 -10.91 -0.01
C PHE A 62 11.39 -10.41 0.61
N LYS A 63 11.39 -10.19 1.92
CA LYS A 63 10.26 -9.65 2.68
C LYS A 63 10.67 -8.42 3.46
N ASN A 64 9.71 -7.60 3.81
CA ASN A 64 9.97 -6.49 4.72
C ASN A 64 10.43 -7.00 6.09
N GLU A 65 11.45 -6.36 6.63
CA GLU A 65 11.92 -6.63 7.99
C GLU A 65 10.91 -6.15 9.03
N ASN A 66 10.91 -6.79 10.19
CA ASN A 66 10.01 -6.46 11.28
C ASN A 66 10.22 -5.04 11.81
N ILE A 67 9.15 -4.44 12.33
CA ILE A 67 9.24 -3.25 13.17
C ILE A 67 9.86 -3.67 14.50
N GLN A 68 11.02 -3.08 14.83
CA GLN A 68 11.75 -3.36 16.07
C GLN A 68 11.31 -2.46 17.23
N LEU A 69 10.59 -1.36 16.92
CA LEU A 69 10.04 -0.46 17.92
C LEU A 69 8.97 -1.15 18.76
N THR A 70 8.94 -0.85 20.07
CA THR A 70 7.85 -1.27 20.94
C THR A 70 6.56 -0.49 20.63
N ASP A 71 5.44 -0.96 21.15
CA ASP A 71 4.15 -0.27 20.98
C ASP A 71 4.16 1.12 21.63
N GLU A 72 4.83 1.24 22.76
CA GLU A 72 5.00 2.51 23.48
C GLU A 72 5.84 3.50 22.66
N GLN A 73 6.93 3.03 22.04
CA GLN A 73 7.76 3.85 21.17
C GLN A 73 7.01 4.32 19.92
N LEU A 74 6.24 3.42 19.28
CA LEU A 74 5.37 3.78 18.15
C LEU A 74 4.34 4.82 18.54
N LEU A 75 3.62 4.60 19.65
CA LEU A 75 2.61 5.55 20.15
C LEU A 75 3.22 6.89 20.52
N MET A 76 4.39 6.88 21.14
CA MET A 76 5.12 8.13 21.45
C MET A 76 5.49 8.91 20.19
N ASN A 77 5.98 8.22 19.15
CA ASN A 77 6.30 8.85 17.87
C ASN A 77 5.04 9.39 17.17
N ILE A 78 3.94 8.63 17.17
CA ILE A 78 2.64 9.08 16.65
C ILE A 78 2.22 10.38 17.35
N ARG A 79 2.24 10.41 18.69
CA ARG A 79 1.87 11.60 19.47
C ARG A 79 2.78 12.81 19.16
N LYS A 80 4.06 12.59 18.90
CA LYS A 80 4.97 13.66 18.43
C LYS A 80 4.50 14.25 17.10
N GLN A 81 4.15 13.38 16.12
CA GLN A 81 3.62 13.87 14.84
C GLN A 81 2.28 14.59 15.01
N GLN A 82 1.40 14.07 15.86
CA GLN A 82 0.13 14.72 16.18
C GLN A 82 0.32 16.11 16.81
N THR A 83 1.29 16.26 17.70
CA THR A 83 1.63 17.58 18.29
C THR A 83 2.13 18.55 17.21
N VAL A 84 3.04 18.10 16.33
CA VAL A 84 3.59 18.93 15.23
C VAL A 84 2.48 19.40 14.28
N ASN A 85 1.53 18.52 13.98
CA ASN A 85 0.43 18.80 13.05
C ASN A 85 -0.84 19.34 13.74
N ASN A 86 -0.77 19.71 15.03
CA ASN A 86 -1.89 20.21 15.81
C ASN A 86 -3.12 19.26 15.80
N ILE A 87 -2.87 17.97 15.88
CA ILE A 87 -3.88 16.90 15.90
C ILE A 87 -4.08 16.44 17.34
N LYS A 88 -5.33 16.07 17.70
CA LYS A 88 -5.65 15.47 18.99
C LYS A 88 -4.82 14.20 19.22
N LEU A 89 -4.18 14.10 20.39
CA LEU A 89 -3.34 12.97 20.75
C LEU A 89 -4.13 11.66 20.86
N SER A 90 -3.61 10.63 20.24
CA SER A 90 -4.15 9.27 20.36
C SER A 90 -3.97 8.72 21.77
N SER A 91 -5.00 8.08 22.32
CA SER A 91 -4.95 7.41 23.62
C SER A 91 -4.20 6.09 23.56
N ALA A 92 -4.32 5.37 22.44
CA ALA A 92 -3.74 4.05 22.22
C ALA A 92 -3.26 3.86 20.78
N LEU A 93 -2.39 2.87 20.58
CA LEU A 93 -1.98 2.40 19.27
C LEU A 93 -3.10 1.56 18.65
N VAL A 94 -3.53 1.92 17.43
CA VAL A 94 -4.55 1.17 16.67
C VAL A 94 -3.87 0.13 15.79
N LYS A 95 -4.24 -1.15 15.99
CA LYS A 95 -3.66 -2.32 15.33
C LYS A 95 -4.68 -3.06 14.47
N ASP A 96 -5.43 -2.35 13.66
CA ASP A 96 -6.44 -2.96 12.80
C ASP A 96 -5.82 -3.82 11.70
N LEU A 97 -4.75 -3.31 11.08
CA LEU A 97 -3.96 -3.99 10.06
C LEU A 97 -2.48 -3.89 10.41
N GLY A 98 -1.87 -5.01 10.76
CA GLY A 98 -0.46 -5.09 11.17
C GLY A 98 -0.17 -4.43 12.52
N ARG A 99 1.08 -3.96 12.68
CA ARG A 99 1.58 -3.37 13.94
C ARG A 99 0.96 -2.01 14.27
N CYS A 100 0.53 -1.26 13.27
CA CYS A 100 -0.21 -0.01 13.44
C CYS A 100 -1.00 0.32 12.17
N SER A 101 -2.06 1.12 12.34
CA SER A 101 -2.85 1.69 11.25
C SER A 101 -2.84 3.21 11.39
N LEU A 102 -2.28 3.90 10.38
CA LEU A 102 -2.11 5.34 10.36
C LEU A 102 -3.07 5.99 9.37
N ASP A 103 -3.67 7.11 9.76
CA ASP A 103 -4.52 7.92 8.89
C ASP A 103 -3.78 9.16 8.43
N ILE A 104 -3.87 9.44 7.14
CA ILE A 104 -3.36 10.62 6.47
C ILE A 104 -4.53 11.28 5.74
N GLU A 105 -4.98 12.40 6.28
CA GLU A 105 -6.08 13.17 5.72
C GLU A 105 -5.55 14.21 4.74
N MET A 106 -5.99 14.12 3.51
CA MET A 106 -5.61 15.05 2.45
C MET A 106 -6.80 15.28 1.52
N GLU A 107 -7.10 16.55 1.25
CA GLU A 107 -8.19 16.93 0.35
C GLU A 107 -8.02 16.32 -1.05
N THR A 108 -9.16 16.09 -1.72
CA THR A 108 -9.18 15.58 -3.09
C THR A 108 -8.48 16.54 -4.05
N GLY A 109 -7.63 16.01 -4.93
CA GLY A 109 -6.88 16.82 -5.90
C GLY A 109 -5.55 17.39 -5.37
N THR A 110 -5.18 17.16 -4.10
CA THR A 110 -3.91 17.62 -3.53
C THR A 110 -2.72 16.68 -3.80
N GLY A 111 -2.94 15.60 -4.56
CA GLY A 111 -1.86 14.69 -4.97
C GLY A 111 -1.59 13.55 -3.99
N LYS A 112 -2.61 13.01 -3.32
CA LYS A 112 -2.48 11.83 -2.42
C LYS A 112 -1.61 10.71 -3.01
N THR A 113 -1.87 10.36 -4.29
CA THR A 113 -1.12 9.31 -4.99
C THR A 113 0.38 9.60 -5.05
N TYR A 114 0.76 10.83 -5.39
CA TYR A 114 2.17 11.25 -5.38
C TYR A 114 2.76 11.14 -3.97
N VAL A 115 2.01 11.55 -2.94
CA VAL A 115 2.47 11.52 -1.54
C VAL A 115 2.74 10.10 -1.10
N TYR A 116 1.83 9.14 -1.31
CA TYR A 116 2.11 7.78 -0.86
C TYR A 116 3.20 7.08 -1.71
N ILE A 117 3.36 7.41 -2.99
CA ILE A 117 4.50 6.91 -3.76
C ILE A 117 5.81 7.46 -3.17
N LYS A 118 5.90 8.76 -2.89
CA LYS A 118 7.06 9.36 -2.22
C LYS A 118 7.31 8.73 -0.84
N THR A 119 6.25 8.44 -0.09
CA THR A 119 6.34 7.73 1.21
C THR A 119 7.00 6.36 1.07
N MET A 120 6.67 5.59 0.02
CA MET A 120 7.32 4.29 -0.24
C MET A 120 8.84 4.45 -0.43
N PHE A 121 9.27 5.45 -1.21
CA PHE A 121 10.68 5.72 -1.43
C PHE A 121 11.40 6.16 -0.15
N GLU A 122 10.78 7.02 0.67
CA GLU A 122 11.36 7.47 1.93
C GLU A 122 11.44 6.33 2.96
N LEU A 123 10.39 5.48 3.06
CA LEU A 123 10.40 4.30 3.92
C LEU A 123 11.48 3.30 3.48
N ASN A 124 11.69 3.12 2.17
CA ASN A 124 12.77 2.30 1.67
C ASN A 124 14.14 2.90 1.97
N LYS A 125 14.31 4.20 1.78
CA LYS A 125 15.56 4.93 2.01
C LYS A 125 15.97 4.88 3.49
N GLN A 126 15.01 5.06 4.41
CA GLN A 126 15.30 5.18 5.84
C GLN A 126 15.31 3.84 6.58
N TYR A 127 14.44 2.90 6.18
CA TYR A 127 14.21 1.65 6.92
C TYR A 127 14.43 0.38 6.10
N GLY A 128 14.63 0.51 4.79
CA GLY A 128 14.88 -0.63 3.90
C GLY A 128 13.61 -1.34 3.41
N TRP A 129 12.42 -0.97 3.87
CA TRP A 129 11.17 -1.62 3.45
C TRP A 129 10.90 -1.42 1.97
N SER A 130 10.51 -2.48 1.27
CA SER A 130 10.43 -2.50 -0.19
C SER A 130 9.20 -3.19 -0.77
N LYS A 131 8.37 -3.85 0.04
CA LYS A 131 7.18 -4.57 -0.41
C LYS A 131 5.93 -3.81 -0.03
N PHE A 132 5.19 -3.33 -1.04
CA PHE A 132 4.02 -2.49 -0.85
C PHE A 132 2.82 -3.03 -1.64
N ILE A 133 1.62 -2.86 -1.09
CA ILE A 133 0.37 -3.14 -1.77
C ILE A 133 -0.50 -1.89 -1.71
N VAL A 134 -0.88 -1.36 -2.87
CA VAL A 134 -1.87 -0.29 -2.98
C VAL A 134 -3.23 -0.89 -3.25
N VAL A 135 -4.13 -0.72 -2.31
CA VAL A 135 -5.52 -1.17 -2.41
C VAL A 135 -6.40 0.00 -2.80
N VAL A 136 -7.19 -0.19 -3.84
CA VAL A 136 -8.08 0.84 -4.39
C VAL A 136 -9.52 0.35 -4.47
N PRO A 137 -10.53 1.24 -4.36
CA PRO A 137 -11.94 0.84 -4.34
C PRO A 137 -12.50 0.46 -5.71
N SER A 138 -11.88 0.91 -6.81
CA SER A 138 -12.41 0.71 -8.16
C SER A 138 -11.32 0.57 -9.23
N ILE A 139 -11.72 0.01 -10.38
CA ILE A 139 -10.85 -0.13 -11.55
C ILE A 139 -10.41 1.25 -12.07
N ALA A 140 -11.29 2.24 -12.08
CA ALA A 140 -10.96 3.59 -12.55
C ALA A 140 -9.85 4.24 -11.70
N ILE A 141 -9.92 4.13 -10.37
CA ILE A 141 -8.87 4.62 -9.47
C ILE A 141 -7.59 3.81 -9.67
N ARG A 142 -7.68 2.50 -9.86
CA ARG A 142 -6.54 1.63 -10.16
C ARG A 142 -5.74 2.09 -11.37
N GLU A 143 -6.43 2.38 -12.47
CA GLU A 143 -5.77 2.88 -13.69
C GLU A 143 -5.15 4.27 -13.47
N GLY A 144 -5.79 5.15 -12.70
CA GLY A 144 -5.23 6.44 -12.29
C GLY A 144 -3.95 6.30 -11.47
N VAL A 145 -3.93 5.37 -10.51
CA VAL A 145 -2.75 5.05 -9.69
C VAL A 145 -1.62 4.52 -10.58
N LYS A 146 -1.91 3.53 -11.43
CA LYS A 146 -0.96 2.99 -12.40
C LYS A 146 -0.34 4.10 -13.25
N LYS A 147 -1.18 4.98 -13.81
CA LYS A 147 -0.73 6.10 -14.62
C LYS A 147 0.17 7.06 -13.84
N THR A 148 -0.13 7.29 -12.57
CA THR A 148 0.72 8.15 -11.72
C THR A 148 2.10 7.52 -11.50
N PHE A 149 2.19 6.21 -11.26
CA PHE A 149 3.49 5.53 -11.20
C PHE A 149 4.29 5.68 -12.49
N GLU A 150 3.63 5.53 -13.66
CA GLU A 150 4.28 5.69 -14.97
C GLU A 150 4.86 7.09 -15.16
N ILE A 151 4.04 8.13 -14.93
CA ILE A 151 4.46 9.51 -15.21
C ILE A 151 5.45 10.06 -14.18
N THR A 152 5.48 9.54 -12.95
CA THR A 152 6.41 9.97 -11.90
C THR A 152 7.70 9.14 -11.84
N ALA A 153 7.83 8.09 -12.63
CA ALA A 153 8.97 7.15 -12.57
C ALA A 153 10.32 7.84 -12.74
N GLU A 154 10.46 8.70 -13.75
CA GLU A 154 11.70 9.45 -14.01
C GLU A 154 11.98 10.47 -12.90
N HIS A 155 10.96 11.15 -12.40
CA HIS A 155 11.09 12.10 -11.29
C HIS A 155 11.64 11.41 -10.03
N PHE A 156 11.12 10.25 -9.65
CA PHE A 156 11.62 9.51 -8.49
C PHE A 156 12.98 8.88 -8.75
N MET A 157 13.28 8.45 -9.97
CA MET A 157 14.61 7.98 -10.34
C MET A 157 15.66 9.09 -10.19
N GLU A 158 15.35 10.32 -10.62
CA GLU A 158 16.24 11.48 -10.47
C GLU A 158 16.51 11.82 -8.98
N HIS A 159 15.50 11.67 -8.11
CA HIS A 159 15.61 12.04 -6.69
C HIS A 159 16.19 10.94 -5.78
N TYR A 160 15.93 9.67 -6.09
CA TYR A 160 16.28 8.54 -5.20
C TYR A 160 17.31 7.59 -5.81
N GLY A 161 17.65 7.74 -7.09
CA GLY A 161 18.55 6.82 -7.78
C GLY A 161 17.99 5.41 -7.94
N LYS A 162 16.67 5.23 -7.71
CA LYS A 162 15.97 3.95 -7.70
C LYS A 162 14.65 4.06 -8.45
N ARG A 163 14.22 2.94 -9.04
CA ARG A 163 12.89 2.80 -9.63
C ARG A 163 12.04 1.87 -8.78
N ALA A 164 10.76 2.18 -8.61
CA ALA A 164 9.79 1.25 -8.10
C ALA A 164 9.28 0.39 -9.26
N ARG A 165 9.33 -0.94 -9.08
CA ARG A 165 8.63 -1.88 -9.96
C ARG A 165 7.19 -2.00 -9.49
N PHE A 166 6.24 -1.87 -10.39
CA PHE A 166 4.83 -1.98 -10.03
C PHE A 166 4.07 -2.80 -11.06
N PHE A 167 3.03 -3.46 -10.61
CA PHE A 167 2.11 -4.19 -11.46
C PHE A 167 0.70 -4.13 -10.90
N VAL A 168 -0.26 -4.34 -11.78
CA VAL A 168 -1.67 -4.53 -11.40
C VAL A 168 -1.92 -6.01 -11.20
N TYR A 169 -2.43 -6.40 -10.03
CA TYR A 169 -2.81 -7.77 -9.77
C TYR A 169 -3.79 -8.27 -10.83
N ASN A 170 -3.46 -9.39 -11.42
CA ASN A 170 -4.29 -10.06 -12.42
C ASN A 170 -4.32 -11.55 -12.11
N SER A 171 -5.52 -12.07 -11.82
CA SER A 171 -5.73 -13.48 -11.52
C SER A 171 -5.42 -14.42 -12.69
N SER A 172 -5.36 -13.91 -13.92
CA SER A 172 -4.98 -14.66 -15.12
C SER A 172 -3.47 -14.68 -15.37
N ASN A 173 -2.68 -13.89 -14.65
CA ASN A 173 -1.22 -13.86 -14.78
C ASN A 173 -0.57 -13.69 -13.41
N LEU A 174 -0.24 -14.81 -12.78
CA LEU A 174 0.34 -14.87 -11.44
C LEU A 174 1.88 -14.80 -11.41
N THR A 175 2.54 -14.82 -12.56
CA THR A 175 4.02 -14.78 -12.65
C THR A 175 4.61 -13.51 -12.05
N GLN A 176 3.85 -12.41 -12.08
CA GLN A 176 4.27 -11.15 -11.46
C GLN A 176 4.38 -11.21 -9.93
N LEU A 177 3.66 -12.15 -9.28
CA LEU A 177 3.81 -12.41 -7.83
C LEU A 177 5.16 -13.07 -7.50
N ASP A 178 5.66 -13.92 -8.37
CA ASP A 178 6.99 -14.50 -8.19
C ASP A 178 8.08 -13.43 -8.34
N ALA A 179 7.95 -12.54 -9.33
CA ALA A 179 8.85 -11.39 -9.49
C ALA A 179 8.76 -10.43 -8.27
N PHE A 180 7.56 -10.20 -7.75
CA PHE A 180 7.33 -9.39 -6.53
C PHE A 180 8.07 -9.99 -5.33
N SER A 181 8.11 -11.31 -5.20
CA SER A 181 8.79 -12.00 -4.10
C SER A 181 10.29 -12.05 -4.25
N SER A 182 10.81 -12.30 -5.48
CA SER A 182 12.24 -12.55 -5.73
C SER A 182 13.09 -11.29 -5.89
N ASP A 183 12.48 -10.13 -6.08
CA ASP A 183 13.19 -8.86 -6.27
C ASP A 183 13.37 -8.12 -4.92
N GLY A 184 14.62 -7.80 -4.57
CA GLY A 184 14.96 -7.03 -3.36
C GLY A 184 14.69 -5.53 -3.46
N GLY A 185 14.37 -4.98 -4.64
CA GLY A 185 14.05 -3.56 -4.86
C GLY A 185 12.65 -3.16 -4.37
N ILE A 186 12.29 -1.89 -4.61
CA ILE A 186 10.93 -1.40 -4.32
C ILE A 186 9.95 -2.04 -5.28
N ASN A 187 9.03 -2.83 -4.75
CA ASN A 187 8.00 -3.54 -5.49
C ASN A 187 6.61 -3.17 -4.98
N VAL A 188 5.72 -2.88 -5.90
CA VAL A 188 4.36 -2.41 -5.59
C VAL A 188 3.34 -3.23 -6.36
N MET A 189 2.44 -3.89 -5.64
CA MET A 189 1.25 -4.51 -6.22
C MET A 189 0.06 -3.56 -6.08
N ILE A 190 -0.63 -3.26 -7.18
CA ILE A 190 -1.86 -2.47 -7.19
C ILE A 190 -3.03 -3.42 -7.34
N ILE A 191 -3.96 -3.43 -6.39
CA ILE A 191 -5.09 -4.34 -6.36
C ILE A 191 -6.38 -3.61 -6.01
N ASN A 192 -7.47 -3.95 -6.68
CA ASN A 192 -8.80 -3.44 -6.31
C ASN A 192 -9.52 -4.42 -5.37
N THR A 193 -10.42 -3.90 -4.54
CA THR A 193 -11.12 -4.68 -3.51
C THR A 193 -11.88 -5.89 -4.06
N GLN A 194 -12.42 -5.80 -5.26
CA GLN A 194 -13.17 -6.87 -5.91
C GLN A 194 -12.33 -8.13 -6.17
N ALA A 195 -11.01 -7.98 -6.30
CA ALA A 195 -10.11 -9.09 -6.58
C ALA A 195 -9.87 -10.01 -5.36
N PHE A 196 -10.19 -9.57 -4.13
CA PHE A 196 -9.94 -10.36 -2.91
C PHE A 196 -11.07 -10.31 -1.87
N ALA A 197 -11.96 -9.31 -1.92
CA ALA A 197 -13.01 -9.08 -0.93
C ALA A 197 -14.35 -9.71 -1.36
N SER A 198 -14.37 -11.00 -1.67
CA SER A 198 -15.64 -11.72 -1.77
C SER A 198 -15.88 -12.52 -0.48
N SER A 199 -17.16 -12.74 -0.15
CA SER A 199 -17.50 -13.61 0.97
C SER A 199 -16.88 -15.00 0.72
N LEU A 200 -16.23 -15.55 1.72
CA LEU A 200 -15.68 -16.92 1.74
C LEU A 200 -16.78 -18.00 1.62
N LYS A 201 -18.04 -17.60 1.45
CA LYS A 201 -19.15 -18.53 1.19
C LYS A 201 -19.06 -18.99 -0.27
N GLU A 202 -19.26 -20.29 -0.47
CA GLU A 202 -19.19 -20.97 -1.78
C GLU A 202 -20.04 -20.32 -2.88
N ASP A 203 -21.06 -19.53 -2.53
CA ASP A 203 -21.91 -18.74 -3.43
C ASP A 203 -21.38 -17.33 -3.74
N GLY A 204 -20.16 -16.99 -3.33
CA GLY A 204 -19.56 -15.66 -3.57
C GLY A 204 -19.38 -15.35 -5.05
N LYS A 205 -19.95 -14.23 -5.50
CA LYS A 205 -20.13 -13.84 -6.91
C LYS A 205 -18.85 -13.53 -7.70
N SER A 206 -17.67 -13.42 -7.08
CA SER A 206 -16.44 -13.07 -7.79
C SER A 206 -15.52 -14.27 -8.00
N LYS A 207 -15.39 -14.69 -9.26
CA LYS A 207 -14.43 -15.71 -9.68
C LYS A 207 -12.99 -15.30 -9.34
N GLU A 208 -12.66 -14.03 -9.47
CA GLU A 208 -11.32 -13.48 -9.20
C GLU A 208 -10.92 -13.60 -7.72
N ALA A 209 -11.85 -13.31 -6.81
CA ALA A 209 -11.58 -13.41 -5.39
C ALA A 209 -11.42 -14.87 -4.90
N ARG A 210 -11.97 -15.86 -5.62
CA ARG A 210 -11.70 -17.27 -5.34
C ARG A 210 -10.28 -17.66 -5.73
N ILE A 211 -9.76 -17.10 -6.83
CA ILE A 211 -8.45 -17.42 -7.36
C ILE A 211 -7.35 -17.08 -6.37
N ILE A 212 -7.42 -15.93 -5.70
CA ILE A 212 -6.38 -15.50 -4.76
C ILE A 212 -6.23 -16.46 -3.56
N TYR A 213 -7.32 -17.14 -3.17
CA TYR A 213 -7.36 -18.07 -2.04
C TYR A 213 -7.25 -19.56 -2.44
N SER A 214 -7.31 -19.88 -3.72
CA SER A 214 -7.29 -21.25 -4.22
C SER A 214 -5.89 -21.68 -4.64
N LYS A 215 -5.58 -22.97 -4.49
CA LYS A 215 -4.40 -23.56 -5.14
C LYS A 215 -4.58 -23.52 -6.65
N ARG A 216 -3.52 -23.14 -7.37
CA ARG A 216 -3.53 -23.01 -8.82
C ARG A 216 -2.41 -23.85 -9.44
N ASP A 217 -2.77 -24.75 -10.32
CA ASP A 217 -1.81 -25.66 -10.98
C ASP A 217 -0.83 -24.86 -11.86
N GLU A 218 -1.34 -23.83 -12.56
CA GLU A 218 -0.53 -22.90 -13.34
C GLU A 218 0.42 -22.02 -12.47
N PHE A 219 0.29 -22.11 -11.15
CA PHE A 219 1.13 -21.41 -10.18
C PHE A 219 1.85 -22.40 -9.24
N GLY A 220 2.18 -23.61 -9.72
CA GLY A 220 2.84 -24.65 -8.95
C GLY A 220 2.01 -25.15 -7.77
N SER A 221 0.69 -25.27 -7.91
CA SER A 221 -0.25 -25.66 -6.84
C SER A 221 -0.19 -24.79 -5.58
N ARG A 222 0.35 -23.57 -5.67
CA ARG A 222 0.40 -22.57 -4.60
C ARG A 222 -0.86 -21.70 -4.60
N ARG A 223 -1.16 -21.11 -3.44
CA ARG A 223 -2.19 -20.08 -3.32
C ARG A 223 -1.54 -18.70 -3.45
N PRO A 224 -2.03 -17.81 -4.32
CA PRO A 224 -1.49 -16.46 -4.45
C PRO A 224 -1.41 -15.69 -3.12
N ILE A 225 -2.40 -15.84 -2.23
CA ILE A 225 -2.41 -15.18 -0.92
C ILE A 225 -1.22 -15.58 -0.04
N ASP A 226 -0.77 -16.84 -0.10
CA ASP A 226 0.35 -17.31 0.71
C ASP A 226 1.67 -16.70 0.23
N VAL A 227 1.83 -16.53 -1.08
CA VAL A 227 2.97 -15.83 -1.67
C VAL A 227 2.97 -14.35 -1.28
N ILE A 228 1.81 -13.70 -1.33
CA ILE A 228 1.67 -12.28 -0.96
C ILE A 228 2.04 -12.07 0.51
N LYS A 229 1.44 -12.83 1.43
CA LYS A 229 1.68 -12.65 2.87
C LYS A 229 3.12 -12.96 3.29
N ALA A 230 3.81 -13.90 2.58
CA ALA A 230 5.20 -14.21 2.85
C ALA A 230 6.14 -13.01 2.69
N ASN A 231 5.75 -12.02 1.89
CA ASN A 231 6.52 -10.79 1.69
C ASN A 231 6.32 -9.74 2.79
N ARG A 232 5.37 -9.95 3.70
CA ARG A 232 5.01 -9.04 4.81
C ARG A 232 4.82 -7.59 4.31
N PRO A 233 3.86 -7.35 3.41
CA PRO A 233 3.73 -6.08 2.72
C PRO A 233 3.27 -4.95 3.63
N ILE A 234 3.62 -3.71 3.27
CA ILE A 234 2.98 -2.51 3.80
C ILE A 234 1.75 -2.24 2.93
N ILE A 235 0.57 -2.15 3.55
CA ILE A 235 -0.68 -1.88 2.85
C ILE A 235 -0.94 -0.37 2.82
N ILE A 236 -1.25 0.15 1.65
CA ILE A 236 -1.71 1.52 1.43
C ILE A 236 -3.14 1.44 0.92
N LEU A 237 -4.06 2.02 1.68
CA LEU A 237 -5.48 2.11 1.33
C LEU A 237 -5.75 3.50 0.74
N ASP A 238 -6.14 3.56 -0.52
CA ASP A 238 -6.53 4.80 -1.20
C ASP A 238 -8.05 4.94 -1.17
N GLU A 239 -8.56 5.93 -0.43
CA GLU A 239 -9.98 6.15 -0.17
C GLU A 239 -10.67 4.98 0.56
N PRO A 240 -10.20 4.55 1.75
CA PRO A 240 -10.70 3.37 2.46
C PRO A 240 -12.20 3.42 2.77
N GLN A 241 -12.81 4.60 2.93
CA GLN A 241 -14.25 4.75 3.15
C GLN A 241 -15.10 4.26 1.96
N LYS A 242 -14.51 4.14 0.76
CA LYS A 242 -15.18 3.62 -0.44
C LYS A 242 -15.02 2.12 -0.62
N MET A 243 -14.26 1.44 0.24
CA MET A 243 -13.88 0.04 0.05
C MET A 243 -14.90 -0.96 0.65
N GLY A 244 -15.97 -0.48 1.30
CA GLY A 244 -16.98 -1.34 1.91
C GLY A 244 -16.51 -2.00 3.22
N GLY A 245 -17.49 -2.49 3.99
CA GLY A 245 -17.38 -2.82 5.39
C GLY A 245 -16.47 -3.97 5.84
N ASP A 246 -16.94 -4.72 6.83
CA ASP A 246 -16.20 -5.75 7.59
C ASP A 246 -15.58 -6.86 6.73
N ILE A 247 -16.17 -7.21 5.58
CA ILE A 247 -15.67 -8.27 4.70
C ILE A 247 -14.31 -7.88 4.12
N THR A 248 -14.19 -6.64 3.63
CA THR A 248 -12.94 -6.13 3.08
C THR A 248 -11.86 -6.04 4.15
N GLN A 249 -12.21 -5.55 5.35
CA GLN A 249 -11.28 -5.47 6.47
C GLN A 249 -10.77 -6.86 6.91
N LYS A 250 -11.65 -7.86 6.97
CA LYS A 250 -11.26 -9.25 7.26
C LYS A 250 -10.36 -9.83 6.17
N ALA A 251 -10.67 -9.54 4.91
CA ALA A 251 -9.86 -10.00 3.78
C ALA A 251 -8.46 -9.37 3.77
N LEU A 252 -8.34 -8.08 4.11
CA LEU A 252 -7.05 -7.38 4.22
C LEU A 252 -6.13 -7.99 5.30
N LYS A 253 -6.68 -8.54 6.38
CA LYS A 253 -5.89 -9.24 7.41
C LYS A 253 -5.18 -10.49 6.86
N ASN A 254 -5.75 -11.12 5.83
CA ASN A 254 -5.14 -12.31 5.22
C ASN A 254 -3.85 -12.00 4.45
N PHE A 255 -3.57 -10.72 4.14
CA PHE A 255 -2.30 -10.32 3.55
C PHE A 255 -1.16 -10.28 4.57
N ASP A 256 -1.44 -10.41 5.85
CA ASP A 256 -0.48 -10.33 6.97
C ASP A 256 0.44 -9.09 6.87
N PRO A 257 -0.16 -7.88 6.83
CA PRO A 257 0.61 -6.67 6.59
C PRO A 257 1.53 -6.31 7.77
N LEU A 258 2.67 -5.68 7.46
CA LEU A 258 3.56 -5.11 8.47
C LEU A 258 2.86 -3.97 9.22
N PHE A 259 2.24 -3.06 8.48
CA PHE A 259 1.35 -1.99 8.95
C PHE A 259 0.52 -1.44 7.79
N ALA A 260 -0.43 -0.55 8.10
CA ALA A 260 -1.28 0.06 7.09
C ALA A 260 -1.25 1.59 7.14
N LEU A 261 -1.36 2.20 5.95
CA LEU A 261 -1.49 3.64 5.72
C LEU A 261 -2.80 3.92 5.00
N ASN A 262 -3.66 4.75 5.58
CA ASN A 262 -4.97 5.10 5.05
C ASN A 262 -4.93 6.53 4.52
N TYR A 263 -4.99 6.70 3.21
CA TYR A 263 -5.03 8.00 2.55
C TYR A 263 -6.45 8.34 2.11
N SER A 264 -7.01 9.40 2.66
CA SER A 264 -8.37 9.84 2.38
C SER A 264 -8.54 11.33 2.54
N ALA A 265 -9.60 11.90 1.96
CA ALA A 265 -10.05 13.25 2.30
C ALA A 265 -10.90 13.25 3.59
N THR A 266 -11.52 12.10 3.91
CA THR A 266 -12.33 11.89 5.12
C THR A 266 -12.21 10.44 5.58
N HIS A 267 -12.14 10.21 6.87
CA HIS A 267 -12.06 8.87 7.45
C HIS A 267 -13.38 8.50 8.14
N ALA A 268 -14.06 7.47 7.64
CA ALA A 268 -15.28 6.93 8.28
C ALA A 268 -14.95 6.21 9.60
N LYS A 269 -13.79 5.56 9.68
CA LYS A 269 -13.22 4.96 10.87
C LYS A 269 -11.89 5.63 11.17
N GLN A 270 -11.73 6.11 12.38
CA GLN A 270 -10.50 6.76 12.81
C GLN A 270 -9.49 5.73 13.35
N HIS A 271 -8.26 5.86 12.88
CA HIS A 271 -7.09 5.17 13.40
C HIS A 271 -6.14 6.20 14.07
N ASN A 272 -4.84 5.98 14.00
CA ASN A 272 -3.90 6.98 14.48
C ASN A 272 -3.64 8.02 13.39
N LEU A 273 -4.37 9.14 13.45
CA LEU A 273 -4.24 10.25 12.50
C LEU A 273 -2.91 10.97 12.73
N VAL A 274 -2.08 11.10 11.70
CA VAL A 274 -0.73 11.69 11.79
C VAL A 274 -0.55 12.96 10.96
N TYR A 275 -1.40 13.16 9.94
CA TYR A 275 -1.36 14.34 9.09
C TYR A 275 -2.75 14.74 8.63
N VAL A 276 -3.01 16.06 8.57
CA VAL A 276 -4.27 16.65 8.09
C VAL A 276 -3.97 17.80 7.14
N LEU A 277 -4.57 17.75 5.98
CA LEU A 277 -4.71 18.86 5.03
C LEU A 277 -6.18 18.90 4.61
N ASP A 278 -6.98 19.62 5.38
CA ASP A 278 -8.42 19.75 5.16
C ASP A 278 -8.76 20.67 3.95
N ALA A 279 -10.05 20.77 3.63
CA ALA A 279 -10.54 21.57 2.51
C ALA A 279 -10.25 23.07 2.68
N LEU A 280 -10.29 23.58 3.93
CA LEU A 280 -10.04 24.99 4.22
C LEU A 280 -8.54 25.30 4.08
N ASP A 281 -7.68 24.45 4.62
CA ASP A 281 -6.23 24.57 4.49
C ASP A 281 -5.79 24.45 3.03
N ALA A 282 -6.35 23.48 2.31
CA ALA A 282 -6.08 23.30 0.87
C ALA A 282 -6.53 24.52 0.06
N TYR A 283 -7.67 25.12 0.39
CA TYR A 283 -8.12 26.35 -0.24
C TYR A 283 -7.23 27.53 0.10
N ASN A 284 -6.87 27.73 1.37
CA ASN A 284 -6.01 28.83 1.82
C ASN A 284 -4.61 28.75 1.19
N LYS A 285 -4.10 27.53 0.99
CA LYS A 285 -2.86 27.26 0.27
C LYS A 285 -3.01 27.31 -1.28
N ARG A 286 -4.21 27.63 -1.79
CA ARG A 286 -4.56 27.71 -3.22
C ARG A 286 -4.30 26.41 -4.00
N LEU A 287 -4.48 25.28 -3.37
CA LEU A 287 -4.30 23.96 -3.95
C LEU A 287 -5.55 23.45 -4.64
N VAL A 288 -6.72 23.86 -4.16
CA VAL A 288 -8.04 23.50 -4.70
C VAL A 288 -8.90 24.73 -4.96
N LYS A 289 -9.91 24.58 -5.82
CA LYS A 289 -10.88 25.64 -6.08
C LYS A 289 -11.86 25.75 -4.91
N LYS A 290 -12.39 26.96 -4.66
CA LYS A 290 -13.45 27.19 -3.69
C LYS A 290 -14.71 26.43 -4.13
N ILE A 291 -15.28 25.63 -3.22
CA ILE A 291 -16.60 25.04 -3.39
C ILE A 291 -17.60 25.99 -2.74
N GLU A 292 -18.45 26.63 -3.53
CA GLU A 292 -19.55 27.46 -3.06
C GLU A 292 -20.85 26.71 -3.27
N VAL A 293 -21.55 26.38 -2.17
CA VAL A 293 -22.89 25.78 -2.22
C VAL A 293 -23.89 26.91 -2.18
N LYS A 294 -24.59 27.15 -3.29
CA LYS A 294 -25.74 28.08 -3.35
C LYS A 294 -27.02 27.27 -3.15
N GLY A 295 -27.64 27.42 -2.00
CA GLY A 295 -29.01 26.93 -1.76
C GLY A 295 -30.01 27.83 -2.44
N PHE A 296 -30.95 27.26 -3.21
CA PHE A 296 -32.12 27.96 -3.72
C PHE A 296 -33.30 27.62 -2.82
N GLU A 297 -33.89 28.63 -2.14
CA GLU A 297 -35.18 28.49 -1.51
C GLU A 297 -36.25 28.57 -2.62
N VAL A 298 -36.90 27.46 -2.93
CA VAL A 298 -38.08 27.47 -3.80
C VAL A 298 -39.27 27.88 -2.94
N LYS A 299 -39.60 29.17 -2.93
CA LYS A 299 -40.84 29.66 -2.39
C LYS A 299 -41.93 29.44 -3.43
N ASN A 300 -42.91 28.60 -3.07
CA ASN A 300 -44.22 28.38 -3.75
C ASN A 300 -44.18 27.62 -5.08
N LEU A 301 -44.25 26.31 -5.00
CA LEU A 301 -45.02 25.53 -5.98
C LEU A 301 -46.49 25.43 -5.47
N ARG A 302 -47.28 26.46 -5.76
CA ARG A 302 -48.75 26.35 -5.86
C ARG A 302 -49.08 26.60 -7.33
N GLY A 303 -49.51 25.56 -8.00
CA GLY A 303 -50.20 25.48 -9.24
C GLY A 303 -50.96 24.19 -9.28
#